data_e3dc1fe84953b0ba85f880562278227a
#
_entry.id   e3dc1fe84953b0ba85f880562278227a
#
_cell.length_a   1.000
_cell.length_b   1.000
_cell.length_c   1.000
_cell.angle_alpha   90.00
_cell.angle_beta   90.00
_cell.angle_gamma   90.00
#
_symmetry.space_group_name_H-M   'P 1'
#
loop_
_entity.id
_entity.type
_entity.pdbx_description
1 polymer ?
#
loop_
_entity_poly.entity_id
_entity_poly.type
_entity_poly.pdbx_seq_one_letter_code
_entity_poly.pdbx_strand_id
1 'polypeptide(L)'
;MPAQPKETLEKILTSLGFSATVEEQKMDDGVLLDVKTDEAGRLIGRQGQTLADLQYITNRILFQQDASSPKVMIDVGGYRAQAREALVKKAKDAADKVRRWGDVVELEPMNAFDRRVVHQALKDDPDVQTHSVEVDGTDKKALLLKPRH
;
A
#
# COMPACT_ATOMS: atom_id res chain seq x y z
N MET A 1 27.03 -15.48 2.65
CA MET A 1 26.45 -14.90 3.87
C MET A 1 24.95 -14.69 3.67
N PRO A 2 24.14 -15.06 4.66
CA PRO A 2 22.71 -14.81 4.53
C PRO A 2 22.42 -13.31 4.47
N ALA A 3 21.39 -12.95 3.72
CA ALA A 3 20.95 -11.57 3.64
C ALA A 3 20.42 -11.11 5.02
N GLN A 4 20.68 -9.85 5.36
CA GLN A 4 20.23 -9.26 6.61
C GLN A 4 19.32 -8.08 6.29
N PRO A 5 17.99 -8.31 6.28
CA PRO A 5 17.03 -7.29 5.86
C PRO A 5 17.13 -5.98 6.63
N LYS A 6 17.17 -6.06 7.97
CA LYS A 6 17.24 -4.86 8.80
C LYS A 6 18.47 -4.02 8.51
N GLU A 7 19.63 -4.66 8.46
CA GLU A 7 20.89 -3.95 8.21
C GLU A 7 20.93 -3.33 6.81
N THR A 8 20.42 -4.05 5.83
CA THR A 8 20.34 -3.55 4.45
C THR A 8 19.50 -2.29 4.38
N LEU A 9 18.33 -2.31 5.00
CA LEU A 9 17.44 -1.15 5.00
C LEU A 9 18.08 0.02 5.76
N GLU A 10 18.71 -0.25 6.91
CA GLU A 10 19.38 0.81 7.68
C GLU A 10 20.46 1.50 6.86
N LYS A 11 21.24 0.74 6.09
CA LYS A 11 22.27 1.31 5.22
C LYS A 11 21.67 2.19 4.12
N ILE A 12 20.56 1.74 3.52
CA ILE A 12 19.88 2.52 2.49
C ILE A 12 19.39 3.85 3.08
N LEU A 13 18.73 3.80 4.23
CA LEU A 13 18.19 4.99 4.87
C LEU A 13 19.29 5.99 5.26
N THR A 14 20.38 5.49 5.83
CA THR A 14 21.52 6.32 6.18
C THR A 14 22.13 6.98 4.94
N SER A 15 22.27 6.23 3.86
CA SER A 15 22.80 6.75 2.58
C SER A 15 21.91 7.83 2.00
N LEU A 16 20.60 7.76 2.23
CA LEU A 16 19.65 8.77 1.78
C LEU A 16 19.53 9.97 2.71
N GLY A 17 20.26 9.94 3.84
CA GLY A 17 20.26 11.04 4.79
C GLY A 17 19.16 11.01 5.83
N PHE A 18 18.48 9.87 5.98
CA PHE A 18 17.45 9.72 7.01
C PHE A 18 18.05 9.29 8.34
N SER A 19 17.58 9.91 9.42
CA SER A 19 17.83 9.46 10.76
C SER A 19 16.65 8.59 11.18
N ALA A 20 16.83 7.28 11.21
CA ALA A 20 15.75 6.36 11.42
C ALA A 20 16.22 5.10 12.14
N THR A 21 15.31 4.47 12.88
CA THR A 21 15.54 3.16 13.47
C THR A 21 14.60 2.15 12.81
N VAL A 22 15.04 0.91 12.71
CA VAL A 22 14.28 -0.16 12.08
C VAL A 22 14.06 -1.28 13.09
N GLU A 23 12.81 -1.69 13.26
CA GLU A 23 12.46 -2.86 14.06
C GLU A 23 12.06 -4.00 13.12
N GLU A 24 12.61 -5.19 13.35
CA GLU A 24 12.32 -6.34 12.52
C GLU A 24 11.36 -7.28 13.24
N GLN A 25 10.30 -7.69 12.54
CA GLN A 25 9.34 -8.65 13.03
C GLN A 25 9.20 -9.79 12.01
N LYS A 26 9.28 -11.02 12.51
CA LYS A 26 9.05 -12.18 11.64
C LYS A 26 7.56 -12.35 11.40
N MET A 27 7.22 -12.65 10.15
CA MET A 27 5.85 -12.93 9.73
C MET A 27 5.81 -14.30 9.08
N ASP A 28 4.61 -14.83 8.87
CA ASP A 28 4.44 -16.17 8.26
C ASP A 28 5.07 -16.24 6.86
N ASP A 29 4.95 -15.18 6.08
CA ASP A 29 5.41 -15.14 4.69
C ASP A 29 6.68 -14.32 4.48
N GLY A 30 7.36 -13.90 5.56
CA GLY A 30 8.55 -13.10 5.42
C GLY A 30 8.84 -12.25 6.65
N VAL A 31 9.32 -11.05 6.42
CA VAL A 31 9.79 -10.15 7.47
C VAL A 31 9.15 -8.79 7.29
N LEU A 32 8.66 -8.22 8.39
CA LEU A 32 8.22 -6.82 8.43
C LEU A 32 9.32 -5.97 9.04
N LEU A 33 9.70 -4.91 8.33
CA LEU A 33 10.63 -3.90 8.82
C LEU A 33 9.86 -2.62 9.11
N ASP A 34 9.70 -2.30 10.39
CA ASP A 34 8.99 -1.11 10.81
C ASP A 34 9.99 0.01 11.05
N VAL A 35 9.87 1.09 10.28
CA VAL A 35 10.78 2.22 10.33
C VAL A 35 10.19 3.31 11.22
N LYS A 36 10.99 3.80 12.15
CA LYS A 36 10.63 4.91 13.02
C LYS A 36 11.53 6.10 12.71
N THR A 37 10.95 7.19 12.30
CA THR A 37 11.67 8.40 11.93
C THR A 37 10.79 9.62 12.12
N ASP A 38 11.42 10.76 12.38
CA ASP A 38 10.72 12.05 12.46
C ASP A 38 10.33 12.59 11.08
N GLU A 39 10.88 12.00 10.01
CA GLU A 39 10.64 12.42 8.64
C GLU A 39 9.75 11.42 7.89
N ALA A 40 8.75 10.87 8.59
CA ALA A 40 7.89 9.83 8.02
C ALA A 40 7.23 10.25 6.70
N GLY A 41 6.77 11.50 6.60
CA GLY A 41 6.13 11.99 5.38
C GLY A 41 7.02 11.92 4.15
N ARG A 42 8.29 12.24 4.28
CA ARG A 42 9.25 12.18 3.18
C ARG A 42 9.53 10.74 2.75
N LEU A 43 9.56 9.82 3.72
CA LEU A 43 9.83 8.42 3.46
C LEU A 43 8.62 7.71 2.84
N ILE A 44 7.43 8.11 3.23
CA ILE A 44 6.19 7.56 2.67
C ILE A 44 5.96 8.08 1.24
N GLY A 45 6.11 9.39 1.06
CA GLY A 45 5.90 10.04 -0.23
C GLY A 45 4.42 10.20 -0.57
N ARG A 46 4.17 10.70 -1.78
CA ARG A 46 2.79 10.91 -2.25
C ARG A 46 2.09 9.56 -2.40
N GLN A 47 0.98 9.38 -1.69
CA GLN A 47 0.17 8.17 -1.75
C GLN A 47 0.96 6.89 -1.47
N GLY A 48 2.04 7.00 -0.68
CA GLY A 48 2.86 5.85 -0.34
C GLY A 48 3.84 5.42 -1.43
N GLN A 49 4.03 6.23 -2.47
CA GLN A 49 4.85 5.84 -3.61
C GLN A 49 6.32 5.66 -3.23
N THR A 50 6.88 6.55 -2.43
CA THR A 50 8.27 6.43 -1.99
C THR A 50 8.46 5.17 -1.16
N LEU A 51 7.51 4.87 -0.28
CA LEU A 51 7.55 3.66 0.54
C LEU A 51 7.51 2.40 -0.33
N ALA A 52 6.64 2.38 -1.34
CA ALA A 52 6.56 1.26 -2.27
C ALA A 52 7.87 1.06 -3.05
N ASP A 53 8.46 2.16 -3.50
CA ASP A 53 9.74 2.12 -4.23
C ASP A 53 10.87 1.62 -3.33
N LEU A 54 10.89 2.08 -2.09
CA LEU A 54 11.88 1.66 -1.10
C LEU A 54 11.77 0.16 -0.84
N GLN A 55 10.56 -0.35 -0.69
CA GLN A 55 10.33 -1.78 -0.51
C GLN A 55 10.79 -2.59 -1.71
N TYR A 56 10.49 -2.12 -2.90
CA TYR A 56 10.91 -2.80 -4.12
C TYR A 56 12.45 -2.88 -4.22
N ILE A 57 13.13 -1.76 -4.01
CA ILE A 57 14.60 -1.71 -4.11
C ILE A 57 15.23 -2.58 -3.03
N THR A 58 14.72 -2.53 -1.81
CA THR A 58 15.26 -3.33 -0.71
C THR A 58 15.14 -4.82 -1.02
N ASN A 59 14.00 -5.26 -1.51
CA ASN A 59 13.81 -6.66 -1.89
C ASN A 59 14.75 -7.08 -3.03
N ARG A 60 14.97 -6.19 -4.01
CA ARG A 60 15.88 -6.48 -5.12
C ARG A 60 17.32 -6.65 -4.63
N ILE A 61 17.75 -5.78 -3.75
CA ILE A 61 19.12 -5.88 -3.20
C ILE A 61 19.29 -7.18 -2.41
N LEU A 62 18.31 -7.50 -1.57
CA LEU A 62 18.38 -8.72 -0.76
C LEU A 62 18.37 -9.96 -1.63
N PHE A 63 17.53 -9.98 -2.66
CA PHE A 63 17.47 -11.13 -3.58
C PHE A 63 18.80 -11.34 -4.32
N GLN A 64 19.47 -10.26 -4.69
CA GLN A 64 20.77 -10.35 -5.37
C GLN A 64 21.86 -10.87 -4.44
N GLN A 65 21.78 -10.55 -3.15
CA GLN A 65 22.72 -11.05 -2.16
C GLN A 65 22.47 -12.52 -1.85
N ASP A 66 21.20 -12.91 -1.77
CA ASP A 66 20.78 -14.25 -1.39
C ASP A 66 19.40 -14.52 -1.97
N ALA A 67 19.35 -15.38 -2.98
CA ALA A 67 18.10 -15.73 -3.68
C ALA A 67 17.06 -16.37 -2.76
N SER A 68 17.50 -16.93 -1.62
CA SER A 68 16.58 -17.52 -0.63
C SER A 68 16.14 -16.52 0.43
N SER A 69 16.52 -15.25 0.30
CA SER A 69 16.15 -14.21 1.25
C SER A 69 14.63 -14.13 1.41
N PRO A 70 14.13 -13.98 2.65
CA PRO A 70 12.69 -13.82 2.86
C PRO A 70 12.21 -12.52 2.22
N LYS A 71 10.94 -12.53 1.82
CA LYS A 71 10.30 -11.33 1.29
C LYS A 71 10.14 -10.32 2.42
N VAL A 72 10.44 -9.06 2.11
CA VAL A 72 10.43 -8.00 3.11
C VAL A 72 9.29 -7.04 2.80
N MET A 73 8.51 -6.72 3.84
CA MET A 73 7.53 -5.65 3.82
C MET A 73 8.06 -4.52 4.67
N ILE A 74 7.99 -3.29 4.15
CA ILE A 74 8.45 -2.11 4.88
C ILE A 74 7.25 -1.25 5.22
N ASP A 75 7.18 -0.79 6.47
CA ASP A 75 6.17 0.16 6.91
C ASP A 75 6.84 1.30 7.67
N VAL A 76 6.15 2.41 7.79
CA VAL A 76 6.65 3.60 8.49
C VAL A 76 5.55 4.09 9.41
N GLY A 77 5.77 3.91 10.73
CA GLY A 77 4.87 4.47 11.74
C GLY A 77 3.42 4.04 11.61
N GLY A 78 3.15 2.84 11.13
CA GLY A 78 1.78 2.34 10.98
C GLY A 78 1.04 2.91 9.79
N TYR A 79 1.76 3.49 8.82
CA TYR A 79 1.14 4.13 7.65
C TYR A 79 0.22 3.19 6.88
N ARG A 80 0.61 1.93 6.68
CA ARG A 80 -0.18 0.99 5.87
C ARG A 80 -1.56 0.74 6.48
N ALA A 81 -1.62 0.58 7.81
CA ALA A 81 -2.91 0.40 8.49
C ALA A 81 -3.77 1.65 8.38
N GLN A 82 -3.18 2.82 8.59
CA GLN A 82 -3.90 4.08 8.48
C GLN A 82 -4.40 4.34 7.06
N ALA A 83 -3.57 4.05 6.06
CA ALA A 83 -3.95 4.22 4.67
C ALA A 83 -5.10 3.29 4.29
N ARG A 84 -5.05 2.05 4.78
CA ARG A 84 -6.12 1.08 4.54
C ARG A 84 -7.43 1.53 5.15
N GLU A 85 -7.41 2.01 6.41
CA GLU A 85 -8.60 2.52 7.08
C GLU A 85 -9.19 3.72 6.35
N ALA A 86 -8.34 4.65 5.92
CA ALA A 86 -8.78 5.82 5.16
C ALA A 86 -9.43 5.41 3.84
N LEU A 87 -8.86 4.42 3.16
CA LEU A 87 -9.39 3.92 1.90
C LEU A 87 -10.74 3.23 2.08
N VAL A 88 -10.88 2.42 3.14
CA VAL A 88 -12.15 1.76 3.46
C VAL A 88 -13.23 2.81 3.77
N LYS A 89 -12.89 3.84 4.53
CA LYS A 89 -13.82 4.92 4.83
C LYS A 89 -14.26 5.64 3.56
N LYS A 90 -13.30 5.96 2.69
CA LYS A 90 -13.58 6.63 1.42
C LYS A 90 -14.52 5.78 0.55
N ALA A 91 -14.28 4.46 0.52
CA ALA A 91 -15.14 3.55 -0.22
C ALA A 91 -16.56 3.52 0.34
N LYS A 92 -16.71 3.49 1.65
CA LYS A 92 -18.03 3.47 2.29
C LYS A 92 -18.78 4.78 2.09
N ASP A 93 -18.07 5.92 2.17
CA ASP A 93 -18.68 7.21 1.90
C ASP A 93 -19.16 7.31 0.45
N ALA A 94 -18.38 6.81 -0.49
CA ALA A 94 -18.76 6.77 -1.90
C ALA A 94 -19.95 5.84 -2.13
N ALA A 95 -19.99 4.69 -1.46
CA ALA A 95 -21.13 3.76 -1.55
C ALA A 95 -22.41 4.41 -1.02
N ASP A 96 -22.31 5.21 0.05
CA ASP A 96 -23.48 5.95 0.55
C ASP A 96 -24.03 6.93 -0.48
N LYS A 97 -23.15 7.58 -1.24
CA LYS A 97 -23.57 8.47 -2.32
C LYS A 97 -24.31 7.71 -3.42
N VAL A 98 -23.81 6.53 -3.77
CA VAL A 98 -24.47 5.66 -4.76
C VAL A 98 -25.86 5.28 -4.28
N ARG A 99 -26.01 4.89 -3.01
CA ARG A 99 -27.31 4.53 -2.45
C ARG A 99 -28.29 5.70 -2.44
N ARG A 100 -27.81 6.89 -2.05
CA ARG A 100 -28.69 8.06 -1.90
C ARG A 100 -29.13 8.66 -3.22
N TRP A 101 -28.21 8.72 -4.18
CA TRP A 101 -28.42 9.50 -5.40
C TRP A 101 -28.62 8.61 -6.63
N GLY A 102 -28.27 7.31 -6.54
CA GLY A 102 -28.34 6.40 -7.68
C GLY A 102 -27.28 6.66 -8.74
N ASP A 103 -26.32 7.51 -8.44
CA ASP A 103 -25.28 7.89 -9.39
C ASP A 103 -24.09 6.92 -9.32
N VAL A 104 -23.35 6.85 -10.43
CA VAL A 104 -22.08 6.15 -10.47
C VAL A 104 -21.02 7.07 -9.87
N VAL A 105 -20.23 6.55 -8.94
CA VAL A 105 -19.11 7.30 -8.33
C VAL A 105 -17.80 6.69 -8.79
N GLU A 106 -16.90 7.52 -9.32
CA GLU A 106 -15.57 7.09 -9.73
C GLU A 106 -14.56 7.43 -8.65
N LEU A 107 -13.80 6.41 -8.23
CA LEU A 107 -12.68 6.59 -7.32
C LEU A 107 -11.41 6.83 -8.12
N GLU A 108 -10.43 7.49 -7.50
CA GLU A 108 -9.15 7.77 -8.13
C GLU A 108 -8.46 6.49 -8.59
N PRO A 109 -7.65 6.55 -9.66
CA PRO A 109 -6.89 5.39 -10.10
C PRO A 109 -5.98 4.87 -8.97
N MET A 110 -5.95 3.54 -8.81
CA MET A 110 -5.17 2.93 -7.75
C MET A 110 -4.61 1.58 -8.22
N ASN A 111 -3.60 1.09 -7.51
CA ASN A 111 -2.99 -0.19 -7.82
C ASN A 111 -3.92 -1.35 -7.45
N ALA A 112 -3.52 -2.56 -7.87
CA ALA A 112 -4.35 -3.75 -7.67
C ALA A 112 -4.61 -4.05 -6.19
N PHE A 113 -3.62 -3.80 -5.32
CA PHE A 113 -3.76 -4.03 -3.89
C PHE A 113 -4.86 -3.14 -3.29
N ASP A 114 -4.82 -1.85 -3.60
CA ASP A 114 -5.80 -0.89 -3.07
C ASP A 114 -7.19 -1.18 -3.62
N ARG A 115 -7.31 -1.53 -4.90
CA ARG A 115 -8.61 -1.91 -5.46
C ARG A 115 -9.19 -3.13 -4.76
N ARG A 116 -8.34 -4.09 -4.38
CA ARG A 116 -8.79 -5.25 -3.63
C ARG A 116 -9.34 -4.87 -2.26
N VAL A 117 -8.70 -3.89 -1.58
CA VAL A 117 -9.21 -3.38 -0.31
C VAL A 117 -10.62 -2.84 -0.46
N VAL A 118 -10.87 -2.04 -1.51
CA VAL A 118 -12.20 -1.48 -1.78
C VAL A 118 -13.20 -2.58 -2.11
N HIS A 119 -12.83 -3.52 -2.99
CA HIS A 119 -13.71 -4.65 -3.34
C HIS A 119 -14.13 -5.45 -2.11
N GLN A 120 -13.18 -5.74 -1.23
CA GLN A 120 -13.47 -6.50 -0.01
C GLN A 120 -14.35 -5.71 0.95
N ALA A 121 -14.13 -4.40 1.06
CA ALA A 121 -14.93 -3.55 1.93
C ALA A 121 -16.39 -3.49 1.50
N LEU A 122 -16.66 -3.57 0.19
CA LEU A 122 -18.01 -3.42 -0.38
C LEU A 122 -18.60 -4.72 -0.93
N LYS A 123 -17.89 -5.82 -0.79
CA LYS A 123 -18.30 -7.11 -1.39
C LYS A 123 -19.67 -7.59 -0.91
N ASP A 124 -20.02 -7.34 0.35
CA ASP A 124 -21.28 -7.77 0.94
C ASP A 124 -22.36 -6.67 0.90
N ASP A 125 -22.08 -5.55 0.25
CA ASP A 125 -23.05 -4.46 0.13
C ASP A 125 -24.12 -4.87 -0.89
N PRO A 126 -25.41 -4.94 -0.48
CA PRO A 126 -26.48 -5.40 -1.38
C PRO A 126 -26.84 -4.37 -2.45
N ASP A 127 -26.48 -3.12 -2.26
CA ASP A 127 -26.92 -2.02 -3.11
C ASP A 127 -25.87 -1.50 -4.08
N VAL A 128 -24.59 -1.87 -3.87
CA VAL A 128 -23.47 -1.28 -4.60
C VAL A 128 -22.58 -2.38 -5.16
N GLN A 129 -22.19 -2.22 -6.43
CA GLN A 129 -21.19 -3.10 -7.05
C GLN A 129 -20.00 -2.27 -7.51
N THR A 130 -18.84 -2.91 -7.57
CA THR A 130 -17.59 -2.26 -7.96
C THR A 130 -17.11 -2.80 -9.31
N HIS A 131 -16.51 -1.94 -10.12
CA HIS A 131 -16.02 -2.30 -11.44
C HIS A 131 -14.74 -1.53 -11.75
N SER A 132 -13.67 -2.26 -12.12
CA SER A 132 -12.40 -1.64 -12.49
C SER A 132 -12.41 -1.20 -13.94
N VAL A 133 -11.88 -0.01 -14.22
CA VAL A 133 -11.76 0.52 -15.58
C VAL A 133 -10.34 1.02 -15.82
N GLU A 134 -9.86 0.86 -17.05
CA GLU A 134 -8.54 1.35 -17.43
C GLU A 134 -8.56 2.86 -17.57
N VAL A 135 -7.42 3.48 -17.26
CA VAL A 135 -7.23 4.92 -17.34
C VAL A 135 -6.02 5.19 -18.24
N ASP A 136 -6.17 6.08 -19.20
CA ASP A 136 -5.09 6.44 -20.12
C ASP A 136 -3.92 7.07 -19.37
N GLY A 137 -2.69 6.72 -19.79
CA GLY A 137 -1.48 7.31 -19.26
C GLY A 137 -0.96 6.70 -17.97
N THR A 138 -1.58 5.64 -17.47
CA THR A 138 -1.13 4.96 -16.25
C THR A 138 -1.47 3.47 -16.33
N ASP A 139 -0.68 2.66 -15.61
CA ASP A 139 -0.98 1.24 -15.41
C ASP A 139 -1.96 1.00 -14.26
N LYS A 140 -2.31 2.06 -13.51
CA LYS A 140 -3.32 1.99 -12.46
C LYS A 140 -4.71 2.02 -13.08
N LYS A 141 -5.69 1.47 -12.36
CA LYS A 141 -7.08 1.45 -12.81
C LYS A 141 -7.95 2.21 -11.82
N ALA A 142 -8.96 2.88 -12.37
CA ALA A 142 -9.98 3.51 -11.53
C ALA A 142 -11.04 2.47 -11.15
N LEU A 143 -11.73 2.71 -10.05
CA LEU A 143 -12.88 1.91 -9.65
C LEU A 143 -14.15 2.73 -9.80
N LEU A 144 -15.15 2.13 -10.41
CA LEU A 144 -16.49 2.69 -10.45
C LEU A 144 -17.36 1.96 -9.44
N LEU A 145 -18.08 2.72 -8.63
CA LEU A 145 -19.11 2.19 -7.74
C LEU A 145 -20.46 2.48 -8.40
N LYS A 146 -21.24 1.43 -8.63
CA LYS A 146 -22.52 1.50 -9.34
C LYS A 146 -23.63 0.89 -8.52
N PRO A 147 -24.88 1.35 -8.69
CA PRO A 147 -26.01 0.64 -8.09
C PRO A 147 -26.10 -0.78 -8.67
N ARG A 148 -26.48 -1.74 -7.84
CA ARG A 148 -26.69 -3.13 -8.32
C ARG A 148 -28.00 -3.29 -9.08
N HIS A 149 -28.89 -2.36 -8.90
CA HIS A 149 -30.23 -2.43 -9.48
C HIS A 149 -30.55 -1.24 -10.36
#